data_e47806c877d20a84c12205dfdfcbd57b
#
_entry.id   e47806c877d20a84c12205dfdfcbd57b
#
_cell.length_a   1.000
_cell.length_b   1.000
_cell.length_c   1.000
_cell.angle_alpha   90.00
_cell.angle_beta   90.00
_cell.angle_gamma   90.00
#
_symmetry.space_group_name_H-M   'P 1'
#
loop_
_entity.id
_entity.type
_entity.pdbx_description
1 polymer ?
#
loop_
_entity_poly.entity_id
_entity_poly.type
_entity_poly.pdbx_seq_one_letter_code
_entity_poly.pdbx_strand_id
1 'polypeptide(L)'
;MKHLLSKIPAINKILMTEEVKQLLEEYPEVFVKDIVKKETENIKSEILNNSLNEVPSMEEIIEKINYSVKKNYKYSLRRVINATGTILHTNLGRSILSESIKENLIDVAFNYSNLEFNLAEKQRGSRYVHLIDIIKRLTGAEDVLVVNNNAAAVMLTLSTLAKDKEIVVSRGELVEIGGAFRIPEIIKLSGGTIQEVGTTNKTHLKDYVNAINENTGILLKVHTSNYKIVGFTKEVTYKELADLSHEKGLVAVNDLGSGQFVDFTSYGLTYEPTVKEVLDSGIDVVTFSGDKLLGGPQAGIIVGKKKYIEAMKKNQLTRALRVDKMTIAALEATFRLYLDEEKALKEIPTLNMISMSMEELKEKAEKFTEKVKETAFTSEIMEDKAEIGGGSYPGVYLDSVS
;
A
#
# COMPACT_ATOMS: atom_id res chain seq x y z
N MET A 1 -6.17 33.45 43.07
CA MET A 1 -5.32 33.28 41.90
C MET A 1 -3.83 33.50 42.20
N LYS A 2 -3.34 34.71 42.54
CA LYS A 2 -1.89 34.90 42.78
C LYS A 2 -1.30 33.98 43.86
N HIS A 3 -2.03 33.69 44.93
CA HIS A 3 -1.62 32.78 46.00
C HIS A 3 -1.50 31.31 45.54
N LEU A 4 -2.31 30.86 44.60
CA LEU A 4 -2.20 29.49 44.02
C LEU A 4 -0.99 29.37 43.10
N LEU A 5 -0.76 30.36 42.24
CA LEU A 5 0.38 30.37 41.35
C LEU A 5 1.73 30.31 42.07
N SER A 6 1.83 30.94 43.27
CA SER A 6 3.03 30.90 44.11
C SER A 6 3.30 29.56 44.79
N LYS A 7 2.30 28.67 44.83
CA LYS A 7 2.42 27.30 45.39
C LYS A 7 2.89 26.27 44.38
N ILE A 8 2.91 26.63 43.06
CA ILE A 8 3.39 25.70 42.03
C ILE A 8 4.89 25.45 42.28
N PRO A 9 5.33 24.18 42.36
CA PRO A 9 6.74 23.86 42.56
C PRO A 9 7.63 24.46 41.45
N ALA A 10 8.80 24.99 41.85
CA ALA A 10 9.79 25.44 40.87
C ALA A 10 10.27 24.23 40.01
N ILE A 11 10.48 24.44 38.72
CA ILE A 11 10.95 23.40 37.79
C ILE A 11 12.19 22.67 38.32
N ASN A 12 13.16 23.41 38.86
CA ASN A 12 14.36 22.81 39.44
C ASN A 12 14.06 21.88 40.61
N LYS A 13 13.01 22.18 41.43
CA LYS A 13 12.62 21.31 42.54
C LYS A 13 12.00 20.00 42.04
N ILE A 14 11.23 20.07 40.96
CA ILE A 14 10.67 18.89 40.29
C ILE A 14 11.81 18.03 39.68
N LEU A 15 12.75 18.64 38.99
CA LEU A 15 13.88 17.95 38.39
C LEU A 15 14.82 17.28 39.41
N MET A 16 14.78 17.68 40.66
CA MET A 16 15.60 17.09 41.73
C MET A 16 14.96 15.90 42.44
N THR A 17 13.71 15.55 42.13
CA THR A 17 13.04 14.38 42.71
C THR A 17 13.65 13.09 42.16
N GLU A 18 13.62 12.02 42.93
CA GLU A 18 14.27 10.75 42.50
C GLU A 18 13.56 10.16 41.29
N GLU A 19 12.24 10.27 41.18
CA GLU A 19 11.47 9.75 40.06
C GLU A 19 11.79 10.48 38.76
N VAL A 20 11.98 11.81 38.81
CA VAL A 20 12.35 12.58 37.61
C VAL A 20 13.82 12.37 37.24
N LYS A 21 14.70 12.16 38.22
CA LYS A 21 16.08 11.76 37.94
C LYS A 21 16.15 10.42 37.23
N GLN A 22 15.34 9.42 37.62
CA GLN A 22 15.23 8.14 36.89
C GLN A 22 14.79 8.38 35.43
N LEU A 23 13.82 9.27 35.18
CA LEU A 23 13.43 9.64 33.81
C LEU A 23 14.59 10.31 33.05
N LEU A 24 15.46 11.09 33.70
CA LEU A 24 16.61 11.70 33.08
C LEU A 24 17.72 10.70 32.73
N GLU A 25 17.75 9.54 33.39
CA GLU A 25 18.65 8.43 33.05
C GLU A 25 18.12 7.59 31.88
N GLU A 26 16.78 7.41 31.80
CA GLU A 26 16.13 6.60 30.77
C GLU A 26 15.88 7.36 29.44
N TYR A 27 15.64 8.68 29.53
CA TYR A 27 15.20 9.51 28.40
C TYR A 27 16.14 10.72 28.18
N PRO A 28 16.22 11.27 26.95
CA PRO A 28 17.03 12.44 26.68
C PRO A 28 16.66 13.63 27.61
N GLU A 29 17.67 14.21 28.24
CA GLU A 29 17.50 15.28 29.25
C GLU A 29 16.68 16.47 28.72
N VAL A 30 16.94 16.92 27.49
CA VAL A 30 16.20 18.02 26.84
C VAL A 30 14.72 17.68 26.76
N PHE A 31 14.36 16.45 26.37
CA PHE A 31 13.00 16.00 26.23
C PHE A 31 12.26 15.98 27.59
N VAL A 32 12.88 15.42 28.63
CA VAL A 32 12.28 15.38 29.99
C VAL A 32 12.08 16.80 30.52
N LYS A 33 13.07 17.68 30.39
CA LYS A 33 12.97 19.09 30.83
C LYS A 33 11.84 19.84 30.10
N ASP A 34 11.67 19.61 28.81
CA ASP A 34 10.58 20.23 28.04
C ASP A 34 9.19 19.74 28.52
N ILE A 35 9.04 18.46 28.84
CA ILE A 35 7.79 17.92 29.41
C ILE A 35 7.52 18.51 30.79
N VAL A 36 8.53 18.58 31.67
CA VAL A 36 8.40 19.19 33.00
C VAL A 36 7.92 20.63 32.88
N LYS A 37 8.55 21.42 31.99
CA LYS A 37 8.15 22.80 31.72
C LYS A 37 6.70 22.89 31.23
N LYS A 38 6.34 22.07 30.23
CA LYS A 38 5.01 22.04 29.63
C LYS A 38 3.93 21.68 30.67
N GLU A 39 4.14 20.66 31.49
CA GLU A 39 3.17 20.27 32.52
C GLU A 39 3.05 21.35 33.60
N THR A 40 4.14 22.03 33.97
CA THR A 40 4.10 23.17 34.89
C THR A 40 3.32 24.36 34.31
N GLU A 41 3.48 24.63 33.00
CA GLU A 41 2.73 25.68 32.27
C GLU A 41 1.24 25.31 32.15
N ASN A 42 0.91 24.03 31.91
CA ASN A 42 -0.46 23.53 31.88
C ASN A 42 -1.15 23.79 33.21
N ILE A 43 -0.52 23.43 34.33
CA ILE A 43 -1.07 23.69 35.69
C ILE A 43 -1.32 25.19 35.89
N LYS A 44 -0.38 26.07 35.47
CA LYS A 44 -0.59 27.52 35.53
C LYS A 44 -1.81 27.97 34.73
N SER A 45 -1.96 27.45 33.53
CA SER A 45 -3.07 27.78 32.63
C SER A 45 -4.39 27.30 33.21
N GLU A 46 -4.44 26.09 33.77
CA GLU A 46 -5.64 25.51 34.41
C GLU A 46 -6.09 26.34 35.63
N ILE A 47 -5.14 26.86 36.44
CA ILE A 47 -5.42 27.79 37.56
C ILE A 47 -5.93 29.13 37.06
N LEU A 48 -5.31 29.70 36.01
CA LEU A 48 -5.70 30.99 35.43
C LEU A 48 -7.11 30.95 34.82
N ASN A 49 -7.49 29.82 34.26
CA ASN A 49 -8.79 29.60 33.66
C ASN A 49 -9.87 29.11 34.67
N ASN A 50 -9.53 29.09 35.96
CA ASN A 50 -10.40 28.58 37.04
C ASN A 50 -10.85 27.11 36.87
N SER A 51 -10.05 26.32 36.14
CA SER A 51 -10.29 24.87 35.98
C SER A 51 -9.69 24.04 37.11
N LEU A 52 -8.75 24.62 37.88
CA LEU A 52 -8.17 24.06 39.08
C LEU A 52 -8.37 25.03 40.28
N ASN A 53 -8.94 24.53 41.39
CA ASN A 53 -9.18 25.30 42.60
C ASN A 53 -8.02 25.19 43.61
N GLU A 54 -7.13 24.23 43.44
CA GLU A 54 -5.94 24.00 44.26
C GLU A 54 -4.77 23.52 43.39
N VAL A 55 -3.54 23.66 43.88
CA VAL A 55 -2.35 23.18 43.19
C VAL A 55 -2.20 21.69 43.48
N PRO A 56 -2.02 20.84 42.45
CA PRO A 56 -1.79 19.41 42.68
C PRO A 56 -0.56 19.16 43.56
N SER A 57 -0.58 18.08 44.31
CA SER A 57 0.57 17.64 45.12
C SER A 57 1.80 17.37 44.28
N MET A 58 2.98 17.30 44.89
CA MET A 58 4.22 16.99 44.17
C MET A 58 4.13 15.60 43.53
N GLU A 59 3.53 14.63 44.22
CA GLU A 59 3.31 13.26 43.75
C GLU A 59 2.44 13.24 42.47
N GLU A 60 1.31 13.96 42.48
CA GLU A 60 0.39 14.05 41.34
C GLU A 60 1.08 14.72 40.13
N ILE A 61 1.90 15.75 40.37
CA ILE A 61 2.67 16.41 39.29
C ILE A 61 3.70 15.44 38.70
N ILE A 62 4.39 14.68 39.53
CA ILE A 62 5.38 13.69 39.12
C ILE A 62 4.72 12.55 38.34
N GLU A 63 3.58 12.04 38.79
CA GLU A 63 2.79 11.02 38.07
C GLU A 63 2.37 11.52 36.67
N LYS A 64 1.91 12.76 36.58
CA LYS A 64 1.51 13.38 35.30
C LYS A 64 2.70 13.55 34.38
N ILE A 65 3.85 13.98 34.91
CA ILE A 65 5.11 14.08 34.14
C ILE A 65 5.57 12.71 33.66
N ASN A 66 5.59 11.70 34.52
CA ASN A 66 5.98 10.33 34.17
C ASN A 66 5.08 9.76 33.05
N TYR A 67 3.77 9.93 33.21
CA TYR A 67 2.82 9.54 32.15
C TYR A 67 3.09 10.28 30.83
N SER A 68 3.30 11.59 30.88
CA SER A 68 3.54 12.42 29.69
C SER A 68 4.86 12.08 29.03
N VAL A 69 5.93 11.84 29.78
CA VAL A 69 7.22 11.39 29.23
C VAL A 69 7.05 10.05 28.52
N LYS A 70 6.50 9.04 29.20
CA LYS A 70 6.29 7.69 28.62
C LYS A 70 5.38 7.70 27.41
N LYS A 71 4.32 8.51 27.43
CA LYS A 71 3.37 8.64 26.33
C LYS A 71 3.99 9.32 25.11
N ASN A 72 4.66 10.45 25.30
CA ASN A 72 5.18 11.26 24.21
C ASN A 72 6.50 10.73 23.61
N TYR A 73 7.24 9.87 24.33
CA TYR A 73 8.46 9.23 23.82
C TYR A 73 8.17 7.98 22.97
N LYS A 74 6.96 7.41 23.04
CA LYS A 74 6.58 6.28 22.19
C LYS A 74 6.56 6.70 20.71
N TYR A 75 7.01 5.79 19.84
CA TYR A 75 6.87 5.99 18.39
C TYR A 75 5.38 6.21 18.04
N SER A 76 5.12 7.19 17.18
CA SER A 76 3.78 7.49 16.69
C SER A 76 3.27 6.40 15.75
N LEU A 77 4.15 5.94 14.83
CA LEU A 77 3.87 4.79 13.98
C LEU A 77 4.14 3.50 14.77
N ARG A 78 3.09 2.71 14.99
CA ARG A 78 3.17 1.51 15.83
C ARG A 78 2.21 0.43 15.34
N ARG A 79 2.48 -0.80 15.73
CA ARG A 79 1.58 -1.93 15.49
C ARG A 79 0.20 -1.65 16.10
N VAL A 80 -0.83 -1.98 15.34
CA VAL A 80 -2.24 -1.99 15.76
C VAL A 80 -2.86 -3.36 15.46
N ILE A 81 -3.98 -3.65 16.11
CA ILE A 81 -4.79 -4.82 15.79
C ILE A 81 -5.85 -4.37 14.79
N ASN A 82 -5.92 -5.04 13.65
CA ASN A 82 -7.00 -4.83 12.69
C ASN A 82 -8.19 -5.71 13.09
N ALA A 83 -9.27 -5.09 13.52
CA ALA A 83 -10.54 -5.72 13.87
C ALA A 83 -11.69 -5.08 13.07
N THR A 84 -11.44 -4.72 11.80
CA THR A 84 -12.42 -3.98 10.98
C THR A 84 -13.21 -4.87 10.02
N GLY A 85 -12.85 -6.15 9.91
CA GLY A 85 -13.42 -7.04 8.88
C GLY A 85 -12.90 -6.76 7.46
N THR A 86 -11.88 -5.91 7.29
CA THR A 86 -11.29 -5.59 5.99
C THR A 86 -9.83 -6.06 5.95
N ILE A 87 -9.48 -6.97 5.02
CA ILE A 87 -8.13 -7.56 4.93
C ILE A 87 -7.10 -6.49 4.54
N LEU A 88 -7.30 -5.83 3.40
CA LEU A 88 -6.41 -4.79 2.87
C LEU A 88 -6.89 -3.39 3.28
N HIS A 89 -6.85 -3.10 4.59
CA HIS A 89 -7.34 -1.82 5.10
C HIS A 89 -6.37 -0.68 4.76
N THR A 90 -6.81 0.28 3.93
CA THR A 90 -5.98 1.36 3.39
C THR A 90 -5.28 2.18 4.49
N ASN A 91 -5.98 2.52 5.57
CA ASN A 91 -5.45 3.35 6.65
C ASN A 91 -4.62 2.56 7.68
N LEU A 92 -4.60 1.22 7.58
CA LEU A 92 -3.84 0.34 8.49
C LEU A 92 -2.60 -0.28 7.83
N GLY A 93 -2.18 0.26 6.68
CA GLY A 93 -0.94 -0.12 6.01
C GLY A 93 -1.10 -1.14 4.88
N ARG A 94 -2.32 -1.55 4.54
CA ARG A 94 -2.65 -2.52 3.48
C ARG A 94 -2.06 -3.91 3.74
N SER A 95 -1.31 -4.51 2.79
CA SER A 95 -0.76 -5.85 2.95
C SER A 95 0.29 -5.93 4.06
N ILE A 96 0.28 -7.07 4.76
CA ILE A 96 1.29 -7.43 5.76
C ILE A 96 2.32 -8.33 5.07
N LEU A 97 3.59 -8.06 5.29
CA LEU A 97 4.67 -8.89 4.75
C LEU A 97 4.73 -10.27 5.44
N SER A 98 5.12 -11.29 4.70
CA SER A 98 5.35 -12.63 5.26
C SER A 98 6.47 -12.60 6.30
N GLU A 99 6.29 -13.34 7.40
CA GLU A 99 7.36 -13.52 8.41
C GLU A 99 8.59 -14.21 7.81
N SER A 100 8.43 -15.07 6.79
CA SER A 100 9.54 -15.79 6.16
C SER A 100 10.53 -14.87 5.43
N ILE A 101 10.15 -13.63 5.10
CA ILE A 101 11.08 -12.68 4.47
C ILE A 101 11.85 -11.80 5.46
N LYS A 102 11.53 -11.89 6.75
CA LYS A 102 12.01 -10.99 7.79
C LYS A 102 13.53 -11.00 7.94
N GLU A 103 14.15 -12.19 7.98
CA GLU A 103 15.60 -12.30 8.14
C GLU A 103 16.35 -11.64 6.98
N ASN A 104 15.94 -11.90 5.73
CA ASN A 104 16.53 -11.28 4.57
C ASN A 104 16.36 -9.74 4.57
N LEU A 105 15.18 -9.26 4.98
CA LEU A 105 14.91 -7.82 5.06
C LEU A 105 15.81 -7.14 6.11
N ILE A 106 15.95 -7.75 7.29
CA ILE A 106 16.82 -7.26 8.37
C ILE A 106 18.28 -7.23 7.89
N ASP A 107 18.75 -8.34 7.28
CA ASP A 107 20.14 -8.43 6.81
C ASP A 107 20.46 -7.31 5.80
N VAL A 108 19.61 -7.11 4.80
CA VAL A 108 19.80 -6.04 3.81
C VAL A 108 19.65 -4.64 4.44
N ALA A 109 18.71 -4.46 5.38
CA ALA A 109 18.46 -3.16 5.98
C ALA A 109 19.65 -2.65 6.81
N PHE A 110 20.26 -3.53 7.60
CA PHE A 110 21.29 -3.18 8.60
C PHE A 110 22.73 -3.37 8.12
N ASN A 111 22.95 -3.90 6.91
CA ASN A 111 24.27 -4.12 6.35
C ASN A 111 24.47 -3.42 5.00
N TYR A 112 25.74 -3.37 4.54
CA TYR A 112 26.04 -3.06 3.15
C TYR A 112 25.47 -4.16 2.24
N SER A 113 24.98 -3.78 1.07
CA SER A 113 24.41 -4.71 0.09
C SER A 113 24.90 -4.40 -1.32
N ASN A 114 24.77 -5.37 -2.19
CA ASN A 114 25.12 -5.27 -3.62
C ASN A 114 24.02 -4.57 -4.45
N LEU A 115 23.23 -3.69 -3.87
CA LEU A 115 22.05 -3.06 -4.49
C LEU A 115 22.31 -2.54 -5.91
N GLU A 116 23.41 -1.83 -6.13
CA GLU A 116 23.84 -1.32 -7.44
C GLU A 116 25.28 -1.76 -7.77
N PHE A 117 25.65 -2.98 -7.36
CA PHE A 117 26.97 -3.53 -7.62
C PHE A 117 26.88 -4.97 -8.12
N ASN A 118 27.42 -5.23 -9.32
CA ASN A 118 27.56 -6.58 -9.85
C ASN A 118 28.80 -7.24 -9.24
N LEU A 119 28.59 -8.22 -8.37
CA LEU A 119 29.67 -8.92 -7.66
C LEU A 119 30.55 -9.74 -8.60
N ALA A 120 29.99 -10.34 -9.67
CA ALA A 120 30.74 -11.17 -10.61
C ALA A 120 31.67 -10.31 -11.49
N GLU A 121 31.14 -9.19 -11.99
CA GLU A 121 31.87 -8.29 -12.89
C GLU A 121 32.66 -7.20 -12.13
N LYS A 122 32.49 -7.10 -10.79
CA LYS A 122 33.11 -6.12 -9.91
C LYS A 122 32.92 -4.66 -10.38
N GLN A 123 31.75 -4.36 -10.93
CA GLN A 123 31.41 -3.03 -11.44
C GLN A 123 30.00 -2.59 -11.03
N ARG A 124 29.69 -1.33 -11.32
CA ARG A 124 28.36 -0.78 -11.05
C ARG A 124 27.30 -1.54 -11.86
N GLY A 125 26.22 -1.94 -11.17
CA GLY A 125 25.03 -2.58 -11.73
C GLY A 125 23.77 -1.71 -11.58
N SER A 126 22.66 -2.29 -12.01
CA SER A 126 21.32 -1.73 -11.80
C SER A 126 20.66 -2.39 -10.59
N ARG A 127 19.96 -1.62 -9.74
CA ARG A 127 19.19 -2.17 -8.61
C ARG A 127 18.05 -3.10 -9.04
N TYR A 128 17.57 -2.96 -10.25
CA TYR A 128 16.43 -3.75 -10.76
C TYR A 128 16.80 -5.18 -11.13
N VAL A 129 18.09 -5.51 -11.28
CA VAL A 129 18.53 -6.87 -11.64
C VAL A 129 18.07 -7.92 -10.63
N HIS A 130 17.91 -7.54 -9.36
CA HIS A 130 17.43 -8.42 -8.29
C HIS A 130 15.98 -8.87 -8.48
N LEU A 131 15.18 -8.14 -9.28
CA LEU A 131 13.75 -8.37 -9.49
C LEU A 131 13.40 -8.88 -10.88
N ILE A 132 14.19 -8.50 -11.89
CA ILE A 132 13.83 -8.71 -13.30
C ILE A 132 13.57 -10.18 -13.60
N ASP A 133 14.49 -11.07 -13.27
CA ASP A 133 14.40 -12.47 -13.68
C ASP A 133 13.24 -13.20 -13.01
N ILE A 134 13.00 -12.94 -11.71
CA ILE A 134 11.91 -13.59 -11.00
C ILE A 134 10.54 -13.10 -11.47
N ILE A 135 10.37 -11.80 -11.70
CA ILE A 135 9.09 -11.26 -12.17
C ILE A 135 8.83 -11.69 -13.60
N LYS A 136 9.83 -11.68 -14.49
CA LYS A 136 9.71 -12.23 -15.84
C LYS A 136 9.27 -13.69 -15.83
N ARG A 137 9.85 -14.50 -14.95
CA ARG A 137 9.50 -15.92 -14.82
C ARG A 137 8.03 -16.12 -14.40
N LEU A 138 7.54 -15.30 -13.48
CA LEU A 138 6.17 -15.40 -12.98
C LEU A 138 5.12 -14.83 -13.93
N THR A 139 5.47 -13.78 -14.70
CA THR A 139 4.50 -13.04 -15.52
C THR A 139 4.60 -13.34 -17.02
N GLY A 140 5.74 -13.86 -17.48
CA GLY A 140 6.02 -14.00 -18.92
C GLY A 140 6.44 -12.69 -19.60
N ALA A 141 6.58 -11.58 -18.86
CA ALA A 141 6.98 -10.29 -19.41
C ALA A 141 8.40 -10.33 -20.04
N GLU A 142 8.63 -9.51 -21.07
CA GLU A 142 9.95 -9.38 -21.67
C GLU A 142 10.92 -8.60 -20.78
N ASP A 143 10.43 -7.59 -20.05
CA ASP A 143 11.23 -6.77 -19.11
C ASP A 143 10.36 -6.16 -18.00
N VAL A 144 11.03 -5.63 -16.97
CA VAL A 144 10.42 -5.15 -15.72
C VAL A 144 11.07 -3.84 -15.28
N LEU A 145 10.26 -2.95 -14.72
CA LEU A 145 10.70 -1.78 -13.97
C LEU A 145 9.86 -1.63 -12.70
N VAL A 146 10.49 -1.24 -11.60
CA VAL A 146 9.82 -1.04 -10.31
C VAL A 146 10.04 0.40 -9.84
N VAL A 147 8.95 1.04 -9.43
CA VAL A 147 8.91 2.40 -8.89
C VAL A 147 8.18 2.41 -7.53
N ASN A 148 8.14 3.54 -6.86
CA ASN A 148 7.71 3.65 -5.46
C ASN A 148 6.22 3.38 -5.20
N ASN A 149 5.33 3.50 -6.18
CA ASN A 149 3.91 3.10 -6.10
C ASN A 149 3.28 3.02 -7.50
N ASN A 150 2.05 2.47 -7.58
CA ASN A 150 1.40 2.29 -8.87
C ASN A 150 0.99 3.62 -9.56
N ALA A 151 0.65 4.66 -8.81
CA ALA A 151 0.38 5.98 -9.39
C ALA A 151 1.61 6.53 -10.15
N ALA A 152 2.80 6.32 -9.58
CA ALA A 152 4.07 6.65 -10.24
C ALA A 152 4.34 5.76 -11.46
N ALA A 153 3.95 4.47 -11.41
CA ALA A 153 4.06 3.55 -12.54
C ALA A 153 3.20 4.01 -13.72
N VAL A 154 1.94 4.35 -13.48
CA VAL A 154 1.03 4.90 -14.49
C VAL A 154 1.58 6.22 -15.05
N MET A 155 1.94 7.17 -14.18
CA MET A 155 2.48 8.46 -14.63
C MET A 155 3.75 8.31 -15.47
N LEU A 156 4.69 7.45 -15.06
CA LEU A 156 5.92 7.19 -15.80
C LEU A 156 5.62 6.54 -17.16
N THR A 157 4.72 5.57 -17.20
CA THR A 157 4.30 4.89 -18.43
C THR A 157 3.72 5.89 -19.43
N LEU A 158 2.72 6.66 -19.01
CA LEU A 158 2.04 7.63 -19.87
C LEU A 158 2.97 8.77 -20.31
N SER A 159 3.78 9.34 -19.39
CA SER A 159 4.72 10.41 -19.72
C SER A 159 5.87 9.97 -20.64
N THR A 160 6.14 8.66 -20.71
CA THR A 160 7.17 8.13 -21.61
C THR A 160 6.61 7.77 -22.98
N LEU A 161 5.40 7.19 -23.02
CA LEU A 161 4.86 6.56 -24.23
C LEU A 161 3.83 7.42 -24.96
N ALA A 162 3.23 8.41 -24.29
CA ALA A 162 2.16 9.26 -24.86
C ALA A 162 2.33 10.75 -24.56
N LYS A 163 3.55 11.22 -24.32
CA LYS A 163 3.80 12.65 -24.20
C LYS A 163 3.41 13.36 -25.49
N ASP A 164 2.63 14.44 -25.38
CA ASP A 164 2.09 15.23 -26.50
C ASP A 164 1.21 14.40 -27.47
N LYS A 165 0.64 13.28 -26.98
CA LYS A 165 -0.25 12.39 -27.71
C LYS A 165 -1.59 12.23 -27.01
N GLU A 166 -2.57 11.73 -27.76
CA GLU A 166 -3.87 11.35 -27.20
C GLU A 166 -3.81 9.95 -26.59
N ILE A 167 -4.47 9.82 -25.44
CA ILE A 167 -4.66 8.59 -24.68
C ILE A 167 -6.15 8.28 -24.72
N VAL A 168 -6.52 7.25 -25.46
CA VAL A 168 -7.92 6.83 -25.58
C VAL A 168 -8.28 5.90 -24.43
N VAL A 169 -9.33 6.23 -23.69
CA VAL A 169 -9.77 5.51 -22.49
C VAL A 169 -11.30 5.49 -22.39
N SER A 170 -11.86 4.40 -21.86
CA SER A 170 -13.30 4.29 -21.63
C SER A 170 -13.77 5.23 -20.52
N ARG A 171 -14.93 5.92 -20.74
CA ARG A 171 -15.57 6.73 -19.68
C ARG A 171 -15.89 5.92 -18.42
N GLY A 172 -16.27 4.66 -18.58
CA GLY A 172 -16.50 3.76 -17.45
C GLY A 172 -15.26 3.40 -16.65
N GLU A 173 -14.06 3.77 -17.11
CA GLU A 173 -12.77 3.47 -16.49
C GLU A 173 -12.07 4.71 -15.90
N LEU A 174 -12.75 5.88 -15.90
CA LEU A 174 -12.23 7.14 -15.33
C LEU A 174 -12.41 7.17 -13.82
N VAL A 175 -11.59 6.38 -13.13
CA VAL A 175 -11.69 6.16 -11.69
C VAL A 175 -10.99 7.24 -10.87
N GLU A 176 -11.48 7.45 -9.63
CA GLU A 176 -10.77 8.10 -8.54
C GLU A 176 -10.45 7.07 -7.46
N ILE A 177 -9.18 6.95 -7.06
CA ILE A 177 -8.71 5.98 -6.08
C ILE A 177 -7.97 6.71 -4.94
N GLY A 178 -8.21 6.27 -3.69
CA GLY A 178 -7.42 6.71 -2.54
C GLY A 178 -7.48 8.20 -2.22
N GLY A 179 -8.60 8.85 -2.53
CA GLY A 179 -8.90 10.23 -2.10
C GLY A 179 -8.37 11.36 -2.97
N ALA A 180 -7.53 11.10 -3.99
CA ALA A 180 -7.07 12.16 -4.90
C ALA A 180 -6.45 11.65 -6.21
N PHE A 181 -6.22 10.35 -6.39
CA PHE A 181 -5.68 9.82 -7.64
C PHE A 181 -6.80 9.68 -8.66
N ARG A 182 -6.83 10.56 -9.66
CA ARG A 182 -7.82 10.60 -10.74
C ARG A 182 -7.14 10.30 -12.07
N ILE A 183 -7.64 9.35 -12.82
CA ILE A 183 -7.09 8.99 -14.14
C ILE A 183 -7.00 10.19 -15.08
N PRO A 184 -8.02 11.06 -15.22
CA PRO A 184 -7.92 12.25 -16.07
C PRO A 184 -6.78 13.19 -15.67
N GLU A 185 -6.59 13.40 -14.37
CA GLU A 185 -5.54 14.29 -13.86
C GLU A 185 -4.14 13.70 -14.09
N ILE A 186 -3.97 12.38 -13.92
CA ILE A 186 -2.70 11.71 -14.18
C ILE A 186 -2.35 11.73 -15.67
N ILE A 187 -3.30 11.53 -16.56
CA ILE A 187 -3.11 11.68 -18.02
C ILE A 187 -2.61 13.09 -18.33
N LYS A 188 -3.27 14.11 -17.81
CA LYS A 188 -2.87 15.52 -18.01
C LYS A 188 -1.47 15.81 -17.44
N LEU A 189 -1.18 15.34 -16.21
CA LEU A 189 0.14 15.51 -15.58
C LEU A 189 1.25 14.80 -16.34
N SER A 190 0.94 13.69 -17.02
CA SER A 190 1.91 12.97 -17.85
C SER A 190 2.26 13.68 -19.17
N GLY A 191 1.57 14.79 -19.49
CA GLY A 191 1.72 15.52 -20.74
C GLY A 191 0.92 14.93 -21.91
N GLY A 192 0.03 13.98 -21.64
CA GLY A 192 -0.91 13.44 -22.62
C GLY A 192 -2.24 14.19 -22.65
N THR A 193 -3.00 14.00 -23.72
CA THR A 193 -4.36 14.51 -23.87
C THR A 193 -5.33 13.34 -23.75
N ILE A 194 -6.34 13.48 -22.89
CA ILE A 194 -7.37 12.45 -22.74
C ILE A 194 -8.36 12.47 -23.92
N GLN A 195 -8.64 11.28 -24.47
CA GLN A 195 -9.71 11.05 -25.44
C GLN A 195 -10.67 10.00 -24.86
N GLU A 196 -11.82 10.45 -24.38
CA GLU A 196 -12.80 9.59 -23.75
C GLU A 196 -13.70 8.90 -24.77
N VAL A 197 -13.97 7.60 -24.61
CA VAL A 197 -14.83 6.81 -25.50
C VAL A 197 -15.94 6.09 -24.75
N GLY A 198 -17.00 5.75 -25.49
CA GLY A 198 -18.15 5.04 -24.94
C GLY A 198 -18.99 5.89 -23.98
N THR A 199 -19.67 5.22 -23.07
CA THR A 199 -20.49 5.80 -22.00
C THR A 199 -20.06 5.23 -20.64
N THR A 200 -20.68 5.70 -19.55
CA THR A 200 -20.35 5.23 -18.19
C THR A 200 -20.44 3.72 -18.03
N ASN A 201 -21.46 3.08 -18.65
CA ASN A 201 -21.73 1.66 -18.46
C ASN A 201 -21.48 0.80 -19.71
N LYS A 202 -21.27 1.39 -20.87
CA LYS A 202 -21.03 0.65 -22.12
C LYS A 202 -19.97 1.31 -22.98
N THR A 203 -18.95 0.53 -23.29
CA THR A 203 -17.94 0.88 -24.29
C THR A 203 -17.75 -0.30 -25.23
N HIS A 204 -17.88 -0.04 -26.53
CA HIS A 204 -17.72 -1.02 -27.58
C HIS A 204 -16.39 -0.79 -28.31
N LEU A 205 -15.87 -1.82 -28.95
CA LEU A 205 -14.61 -1.71 -29.72
C LEU A 205 -14.70 -0.62 -30.81
N LYS A 206 -15.88 -0.45 -31.45
CA LYS A 206 -16.11 0.60 -32.43
C LYS A 206 -15.92 2.03 -31.88
N ASP A 207 -16.11 2.23 -30.59
CA ASP A 207 -15.94 3.55 -29.96
C ASP A 207 -14.45 3.92 -29.94
N TYR A 208 -13.56 2.93 -29.65
CA TYR A 208 -12.11 3.11 -29.78
C TYR A 208 -11.70 3.30 -31.24
N VAL A 209 -12.21 2.48 -32.18
CA VAL A 209 -11.88 2.60 -33.61
C VAL A 209 -12.20 4.01 -34.13
N ASN A 210 -13.35 4.58 -33.78
CA ASN A 210 -13.79 5.90 -34.22
C ASN A 210 -13.00 7.06 -33.60
N ALA A 211 -12.37 6.85 -32.44
CA ALA A 211 -11.58 7.86 -31.74
C ALA A 211 -10.13 7.93 -32.18
N ILE A 212 -9.59 6.84 -32.77
CA ILE A 212 -8.21 6.76 -33.22
C ILE A 212 -7.95 7.73 -34.38
N ASN A 213 -6.90 8.54 -34.25
CA ASN A 213 -6.41 9.48 -35.25
C ASN A 213 -4.87 9.57 -35.22
N GLU A 214 -4.26 10.44 -36.01
CA GLU A 214 -2.81 10.61 -36.12
C GLU A 214 -2.12 11.07 -34.81
N ASN A 215 -2.87 11.67 -33.89
CA ASN A 215 -2.36 12.10 -32.60
C ASN A 215 -2.44 11.02 -31.54
N THR A 216 -3.16 9.93 -31.78
CA THR A 216 -3.33 8.84 -30.81
C THR A 216 -1.98 8.14 -30.54
N GLY A 217 -1.66 7.94 -29.27
CA GLY A 217 -0.44 7.25 -28.82
C GLY A 217 -0.72 5.95 -28.10
N ILE A 218 -1.72 5.94 -27.23
CA ILE A 218 -2.04 4.81 -26.34
C ILE A 218 -3.54 4.50 -26.39
N LEU A 219 -3.88 3.21 -26.37
CA LEU A 219 -5.17 2.72 -25.93
C LEU A 219 -5.01 2.23 -24.47
N LEU A 220 -5.65 2.94 -23.55
CA LEU A 220 -5.56 2.68 -22.12
C LEU A 220 -6.78 1.92 -21.61
N LYS A 221 -6.57 0.84 -20.89
CA LYS A 221 -7.58 0.17 -20.08
C LYS A 221 -7.23 0.33 -18.60
N VAL A 222 -8.20 0.76 -17.80
CA VAL A 222 -8.04 0.90 -16.34
C VAL A 222 -9.01 -0.06 -15.67
N HIS A 223 -8.47 -0.92 -14.82
CA HIS A 223 -9.30 -1.84 -14.05
C HIS A 223 -10.08 -1.10 -12.95
N THR A 224 -11.40 -1.30 -12.91
CA THR A 224 -12.29 -0.65 -11.93
C THR A 224 -12.24 -1.36 -10.58
N SER A 225 -11.08 -1.27 -9.92
CA SER A 225 -10.75 -2.04 -8.72
C SER A 225 -11.50 -1.61 -7.44
N ASN A 226 -12.11 -0.43 -7.42
CA ASN A 226 -12.72 0.15 -6.22
C ASN A 226 -14.25 0.39 -6.35
N TYR A 227 -14.84 0.11 -7.50
CA TYR A 227 -16.29 0.14 -7.69
C TYR A 227 -16.72 -0.87 -8.77
N LYS A 228 -18.00 -1.17 -8.82
CA LYS A 228 -18.60 -2.07 -9.82
C LYS A 228 -19.85 -1.43 -10.42
N ILE A 229 -19.95 -1.44 -11.74
CA ILE A 229 -21.18 -1.05 -12.45
C ILE A 229 -22.04 -2.32 -12.66
N VAL A 230 -23.26 -2.30 -12.15
CA VAL A 230 -24.16 -3.45 -12.21
C VAL A 230 -25.33 -3.12 -13.14
N GLY A 231 -25.76 -4.07 -13.97
CA GLY A 231 -26.88 -3.94 -14.89
C GLY A 231 -26.48 -4.15 -16.34
N PHE A 232 -26.98 -3.32 -17.23
CA PHE A 232 -26.68 -3.39 -18.67
C PHE A 232 -25.32 -2.80 -18.99
N THR A 233 -24.26 -3.57 -18.78
CA THR A 233 -22.86 -3.15 -18.99
C THR A 233 -22.26 -3.80 -20.25
N LYS A 234 -21.24 -3.15 -20.81
CA LYS A 234 -20.36 -3.72 -21.84
C LYS A 234 -18.99 -3.06 -21.74
N GLU A 235 -17.95 -3.84 -21.75
CA GLU A 235 -16.56 -3.37 -21.81
C GLU A 235 -15.82 -4.06 -22.97
N VAL A 236 -14.73 -3.45 -23.40
CA VAL A 236 -13.78 -4.04 -24.37
C VAL A 236 -12.83 -4.94 -23.59
N THR A 237 -12.65 -6.16 -24.08
CA THR A 237 -11.73 -7.13 -23.46
C THR A 237 -10.27 -6.71 -23.70
N TYR A 238 -9.36 -7.23 -22.86
CA TYR A 238 -7.92 -6.99 -23.01
C TYR A 238 -7.42 -7.39 -24.41
N LYS A 239 -7.88 -8.57 -24.90
CA LYS A 239 -7.50 -9.07 -26.22
C LYS A 239 -8.01 -8.16 -27.35
N GLU A 240 -9.27 -7.78 -27.34
CA GLU A 240 -9.83 -6.86 -28.35
C GLU A 240 -9.07 -5.53 -28.40
N LEU A 241 -8.70 -4.99 -27.24
CA LEU A 241 -7.95 -3.74 -27.14
C LEU A 241 -6.51 -3.90 -27.65
N ALA A 242 -5.85 -4.99 -27.31
CA ALA A 242 -4.49 -5.32 -27.75
C ALA A 242 -4.44 -5.51 -29.28
N ASP A 243 -5.37 -6.33 -29.81
CA ASP A 243 -5.45 -6.60 -31.26
C ASP A 243 -5.66 -5.29 -32.06
N LEU A 244 -6.59 -4.43 -31.61
CA LEU A 244 -6.83 -3.12 -32.21
C LEU A 244 -5.60 -2.21 -32.13
N SER A 245 -4.94 -2.16 -30.96
CA SER A 245 -3.73 -1.35 -30.81
C SER A 245 -2.64 -1.76 -31.78
N HIS A 246 -2.40 -3.06 -31.90
CA HIS A 246 -1.38 -3.60 -32.80
C HIS A 246 -1.72 -3.38 -34.27
N GLU A 247 -3.00 -3.55 -34.68
CA GLU A 247 -3.47 -3.25 -36.02
C GLU A 247 -3.20 -1.79 -36.42
N LYS A 248 -3.37 -0.87 -35.48
CA LYS A 248 -3.18 0.57 -35.69
C LYS A 248 -1.76 1.07 -35.39
N GLY A 249 -0.82 0.18 -34.99
CA GLY A 249 0.54 0.57 -34.64
C GLY A 249 0.64 1.37 -33.34
N LEU A 250 -0.36 1.26 -32.44
CA LEU A 250 -0.45 1.92 -31.14
C LEU A 250 0.06 1.01 -30.01
N VAL A 251 0.07 1.57 -28.81
CA VAL A 251 0.49 0.84 -27.57
C VAL A 251 -0.74 0.53 -26.74
N ALA A 252 -0.92 -0.74 -26.39
CA ALA A 252 -1.95 -1.17 -25.43
C ALA A 252 -1.37 -1.13 -24.01
N VAL A 253 -1.97 -0.31 -23.13
CA VAL A 253 -1.55 -0.17 -21.73
C VAL A 253 -2.70 -0.56 -20.81
N ASN A 254 -2.41 -1.34 -19.77
CA ASN A 254 -3.37 -1.63 -18.72
C ASN A 254 -2.86 -1.19 -17.35
N ASP A 255 -3.65 -0.36 -16.66
CA ASP A 255 -3.53 -0.17 -15.22
C ASP A 255 -4.40 -1.21 -14.52
N LEU A 256 -3.78 -2.33 -14.11
CA LEU A 256 -4.47 -3.42 -13.41
C LEU A 256 -4.71 -3.08 -11.94
N GLY A 257 -3.82 -2.35 -11.32
CA GLY A 257 -3.96 -1.82 -9.97
C GLY A 257 -3.82 -2.85 -8.84
N SER A 258 -4.57 -3.95 -8.86
CA SER A 258 -4.65 -4.94 -7.77
C SER A 258 -3.40 -5.83 -7.60
N GLY A 259 -2.73 -6.18 -8.69
CA GLY A 259 -1.54 -7.03 -8.67
C GLY A 259 -1.82 -8.47 -8.29
N GLN A 260 -2.89 -9.05 -8.83
CA GLN A 260 -3.26 -10.43 -8.60
C GLN A 260 -2.34 -11.41 -9.36
N PHE A 261 -1.86 -12.44 -8.66
CA PHE A 261 -1.02 -13.51 -9.20
C PHE A 261 -1.65 -14.90 -9.07
N VAL A 262 -2.67 -15.05 -8.24
CA VAL A 262 -3.40 -16.31 -7.99
C VAL A 262 -4.86 -16.12 -8.37
N ASP A 263 -5.46 -17.09 -9.04
CA ASP A 263 -6.90 -17.11 -9.30
C ASP A 263 -7.66 -17.55 -8.05
N PHE A 264 -8.48 -16.66 -7.50
CA PHE A 264 -9.28 -16.91 -6.30
C PHE A 264 -10.70 -17.45 -6.59
N THR A 265 -11.03 -17.80 -7.81
CA THR A 265 -12.36 -18.35 -8.12
C THR A 265 -12.65 -19.65 -7.38
N SER A 266 -11.63 -20.49 -7.16
CA SER A 266 -11.71 -21.71 -6.34
C SER A 266 -11.97 -21.45 -4.86
N TYR A 267 -11.76 -20.22 -4.39
CA TYR A 267 -12.02 -19.76 -3.02
C TYR A 267 -13.32 -18.94 -2.89
N GLY A 268 -14.20 -19.04 -3.90
CA GLY A 268 -15.53 -18.40 -3.88
C GLY A 268 -15.58 -16.95 -4.33
N LEU A 269 -14.46 -16.39 -4.81
CA LEU A 269 -14.45 -15.03 -5.33
C LEU A 269 -14.89 -14.97 -6.81
N THR A 270 -15.38 -13.82 -7.23
CA THR A 270 -15.62 -13.56 -8.67
C THR A 270 -14.30 -13.51 -9.41
N TYR A 271 -14.31 -13.92 -10.67
CA TYR A 271 -13.10 -13.84 -11.49
C TYR A 271 -12.60 -12.40 -11.63
N GLU A 272 -11.31 -12.20 -11.36
CA GLU A 272 -10.52 -11.05 -11.75
C GLU A 272 -9.23 -11.54 -12.45
N PRO A 273 -8.75 -10.85 -13.50
CA PRO A 273 -7.60 -11.32 -14.25
C PRO A 273 -6.30 -11.20 -13.44
N THR A 274 -5.44 -12.19 -13.58
CA THR A 274 -4.07 -12.13 -13.09
C THR A 274 -3.17 -11.26 -14.01
N VAL A 275 -2.05 -10.80 -13.48
CA VAL A 275 -1.04 -10.05 -14.27
C VAL A 275 -0.59 -10.84 -15.52
N LYS A 276 -0.42 -12.16 -15.35
CA LYS A 276 -0.01 -13.05 -16.44
C LYS A 276 -1.07 -13.14 -17.54
N GLU A 277 -2.32 -13.35 -17.20
CA GLU A 277 -3.42 -13.44 -18.17
C GLU A 277 -3.59 -12.14 -18.98
N VAL A 278 -3.43 -10.98 -18.32
CA VAL A 278 -3.48 -9.69 -19.01
C VAL A 278 -2.33 -9.57 -20.03
N LEU A 279 -1.11 -9.96 -19.68
CA LEU A 279 0.01 -9.98 -20.63
C LEU A 279 -0.19 -10.99 -21.77
N ASP A 280 -0.68 -12.20 -21.44
CA ASP A 280 -0.96 -13.26 -22.43
C ASP A 280 -2.06 -12.84 -23.42
N SER A 281 -2.96 -11.90 -23.03
CA SER A 281 -3.96 -11.34 -23.95
C SER A 281 -3.37 -10.38 -25.00
N GLY A 282 -2.08 -10.04 -24.90
CA GLY A 282 -1.36 -9.19 -25.84
C GLY A 282 -1.15 -7.74 -25.40
N ILE A 283 -1.59 -7.35 -24.20
CA ILE A 283 -1.32 -6.00 -23.63
C ILE A 283 0.21 -5.75 -23.59
N ASP A 284 0.63 -4.58 -24.07
CA ASP A 284 2.04 -4.25 -24.20
C ASP A 284 2.73 -3.87 -22.89
N VAL A 285 1.98 -3.19 -22.00
CA VAL A 285 2.47 -2.73 -20.69
C VAL A 285 1.36 -2.87 -19.66
N VAL A 286 1.66 -3.50 -18.55
CA VAL A 286 0.77 -3.64 -17.37
C VAL A 286 1.41 -2.98 -16.17
N THR A 287 0.63 -2.20 -15.40
CA THR A 287 1.06 -1.60 -14.14
C THR A 287 0.20 -2.11 -12.97
N PHE A 288 0.82 -2.34 -11.82
CA PHE A 288 0.12 -2.80 -10.62
C PHE A 288 0.85 -2.46 -9.32
N SER A 289 0.12 -2.57 -8.20
CA SER A 289 0.63 -2.28 -6.85
C SER A 289 1.27 -3.51 -6.20
N GLY A 290 2.35 -3.29 -5.44
CA GLY A 290 2.98 -4.34 -4.64
C GLY A 290 2.27 -4.64 -3.32
N ASP A 291 1.60 -3.65 -2.74
CA ASP A 291 1.02 -3.67 -1.39
C ASP A 291 -0.49 -3.96 -1.34
N LYS A 292 -1.01 -4.61 -2.37
CA LYS A 292 -2.40 -5.08 -2.45
C LYS A 292 -2.45 -6.61 -2.49
N LEU A 293 -3.07 -7.19 -3.53
CA LEU A 293 -3.22 -8.65 -3.67
C LEU A 293 -1.88 -9.38 -3.83
N LEU A 294 -0.84 -8.72 -4.34
CA LEU A 294 0.51 -9.30 -4.34
C LEU A 294 1.02 -9.60 -2.92
N GLY A 295 0.56 -8.90 -1.89
CA GLY A 295 0.98 -9.14 -0.51
C GLY A 295 2.42 -8.71 -0.19
N GLY A 296 3.00 -7.84 -1.00
CA GLY A 296 4.35 -7.30 -0.86
C GLY A 296 4.40 -5.90 -0.24
N PRO A 297 5.55 -5.24 -0.30
CA PRO A 297 5.70 -3.85 0.12
C PRO A 297 5.07 -2.89 -0.88
N GLN A 298 4.84 -1.64 -0.45
CA GLN A 298 4.42 -0.59 -1.39
C GLN A 298 5.43 -0.44 -2.52
N ALA A 299 4.95 -0.65 -3.73
CA ALA A 299 5.68 -0.44 -4.98
C ALA A 299 4.71 -0.31 -6.15
N GLY A 300 5.15 0.30 -7.23
CA GLY A 300 4.52 0.21 -8.55
C GLY A 300 5.37 -0.69 -9.43
N ILE A 301 4.79 -1.77 -9.92
CA ILE A 301 5.47 -2.70 -10.79
C ILE A 301 4.97 -2.48 -12.22
N ILE A 302 5.89 -2.34 -13.15
CA ILE A 302 5.64 -2.15 -14.59
C ILE A 302 6.25 -3.34 -15.29
N VAL A 303 5.42 -4.10 -15.99
CA VAL A 303 5.84 -5.29 -16.77
C VAL A 303 5.36 -5.17 -18.20
N GLY A 304 6.09 -5.74 -19.15
CA GLY A 304 5.65 -5.74 -20.55
C GLY A 304 6.78 -5.89 -21.55
N LYS A 305 6.55 -5.38 -22.77
CA LYS A 305 7.50 -5.46 -23.86
C LYS A 305 8.78 -4.67 -23.58
N LYS A 306 9.93 -5.29 -23.83
CA LYS A 306 11.26 -4.73 -23.52
C LYS A 306 11.46 -3.33 -24.07
N LYS A 307 11.04 -3.07 -25.32
CA LYS A 307 11.23 -1.76 -25.96
C LYS A 307 10.59 -0.60 -25.19
N TYR A 308 9.45 -0.83 -24.55
CA TYR A 308 8.74 0.18 -23.76
C TYR A 308 9.35 0.36 -22.38
N ILE A 309 9.69 -0.75 -21.72
CA ILE A 309 10.34 -0.72 -20.41
C ILE A 309 11.72 -0.03 -20.50
N GLU A 310 12.51 -0.32 -21.53
CA GLU A 310 13.79 0.34 -21.78
C GLU A 310 13.65 1.85 -22.01
N ALA A 311 12.58 2.29 -22.68
CA ALA A 311 12.27 3.72 -22.82
C ALA A 311 11.99 4.38 -21.48
N MET A 312 11.20 3.72 -20.60
CA MET A 312 10.92 4.20 -19.26
C MET A 312 12.14 4.25 -18.37
N LYS A 313 13.05 3.26 -18.44
CA LYS A 313 14.33 3.27 -17.71
C LYS A 313 15.21 4.48 -18.05
N LYS A 314 15.08 5.03 -19.28
CA LYS A 314 15.79 6.25 -19.73
C LYS A 314 15.10 7.56 -19.34
N ASN A 315 13.84 7.52 -18.93
CA ASN A 315 13.10 8.72 -18.51
C ASN A 315 13.69 9.26 -17.20
N GLN A 316 13.88 10.59 -17.12
CA GLN A 316 14.45 11.23 -15.94
C GLN A 316 13.60 11.04 -14.68
N LEU A 317 12.28 10.91 -14.82
CA LEU A 317 11.37 10.63 -13.71
C LEU A 317 11.71 9.31 -13.00
N THR A 318 12.24 8.30 -13.69
CA THR A 318 12.62 7.01 -13.09
C THR A 318 13.60 7.19 -11.94
N ARG A 319 14.49 8.20 -11.99
CA ARG A 319 15.40 8.47 -10.89
C ARG A 319 14.68 9.05 -9.67
N ALA A 320 13.68 9.90 -9.86
CA ALA A 320 12.89 10.48 -8.78
C ALA A 320 11.91 9.45 -8.15
N LEU A 321 11.45 8.50 -8.95
CA LEU A 321 10.45 7.48 -8.56
C LEU A 321 11.06 6.14 -8.11
N ARG A 322 12.38 6.04 -8.00
CA ARG A 322 13.05 4.77 -7.71
C ARG A 322 12.83 4.31 -6.26
N VAL A 323 12.75 3.01 -6.08
CA VAL A 323 12.60 2.35 -4.77
C VAL A 323 13.94 2.23 -4.04
N ASP A 324 13.90 2.11 -2.72
CA ASP A 324 15.04 1.88 -1.84
C ASP A 324 15.42 0.38 -1.73
N LYS A 325 16.48 0.09 -0.96
CA LYS A 325 16.99 -1.28 -0.82
C LYS A 325 16.04 -2.20 -0.02
N MET A 326 15.29 -1.67 0.93
CA MET A 326 14.36 -2.47 1.74
C MET A 326 13.17 -2.91 0.88
N THR A 327 12.63 -2.00 0.06
CA THR A 327 11.58 -2.32 -0.90
C THR A 327 12.03 -3.39 -1.91
N ILE A 328 13.25 -3.30 -2.44
CA ILE A 328 13.81 -4.32 -3.36
C ILE A 328 13.91 -5.68 -2.67
N ALA A 329 14.50 -5.73 -1.47
CA ALA A 329 14.66 -6.97 -0.72
C ALA A 329 13.30 -7.62 -0.36
N ALA A 330 12.35 -6.82 0.09
CA ALA A 330 11.01 -7.30 0.42
C ALA A 330 10.26 -7.81 -0.83
N LEU A 331 10.34 -7.10 -1.97
CA LEU A 331 9.74 -7.56 -3.22
C LEU A 331 10.37 -8.84 -3.73
N GLU A 332 11.71 -8.91 -3.77
CA GLU A 332 12.40 -10.12 -4.21
C GLU A 332 11.97 -11.34 -3.39
N ALA A 333 11.98 -11.19 -2.08
CA ALA A 333 11.59 -12.28 -1.18
C ALA A 333 10.11 -12.64 -1.33
N THR A 334 9.21 -11.65 -1.51
CA THR A 334 7.77 -11.90 -1.76
C THR A 334 7.58 -12.65 -3.08
N PHE A 335 8.21 -12.21 -4.18
CA PHE A 335 8.08 -12.89 -5.48
C PHE A 335 8.66 -14.31 -5.46
N ARG A 336 9.67 -14.60 -4.61
CA ARG A 336 10.20 -15.96 -4.44
C ARG A 336 9.17 -16.92 -3.84
N LEU A 337 8.25 -16.44 -2.99
CA LEU A 337 7.17 -17.27 -2.48
C LEU A 337 6.22 -17.73 -3.59
N TYR A 338 5.97 -16.90 -4.59
CA TYR A 338 5.12 -17.23 -5.75
C TYR A 338 5.73 -18.26 -6.71
N LEU A 339 6.97 -18.69 -6.53
CA LEU A 339 7.52 -19.83 -7.28
C LEU A 339 6.84 -21.16 -6.91
N ASP A 340 6.15 -21.17 -5.78
CA ASP A 340 5.33 -22.26 -5.28
C ASP A 340 4.01 -21.66 -4.80
N GLU A 341 2.91 -21.91 -5.51
CA GLU A 341 1.61 -21.29 -5.25
C GLU A 341 1.04 -21.71 -3.89
N GLU A 342 1.19 -22.99 -3.50
CA GLU A 342 0.73 -23.46 -2.19
C GLU A 342 1.47 -22.74 -1.05
N LYS A 343 2.78 -22.56 -1.24
CA LYS A 343 3.60 -21.80 -0.30
C LYS A 343 3.18 -20.33 -0.24
N ALA A 344 2.91 -19.69 -1.39
CA ALA A 344 2.44 -18.31 -1.44
C ALA A 344 1.11 -18.15 -0.69
N LEU A 345 0.13 -19.02 -0.94
CA LEU A 345 -1.16 -19.04 -0.25
C LEU A 345 -1.04 -19.21 1.27
N LYS A 346 -0.07 -20.00 1.72
CA LYS A 346 0.14 -20.25 3.15
C LYS A 346 0.93 -19.14 3.85
N GLU A 347 1.97 -18.61 3.21
CA GLU A 347 2.94 -17.74 3.87
C GLU A 347 2.70 -16.24 3.65
N ILE A 348 2.04 -15.84 2.55
CA ILE A 348 1.67 -14.43 2.32
C ILE A 348 0.38 -14.14 3.07
N PRO A 349 0.39 -13.27 4.11
CA PRO A 349 -0.77 -13.07 4.97
C PRO A 349 -2.04 -12.67 4.24
N THR A 350 -1.95 -11.81 3.21
CA THR A 350 -3.10 -11.39 2.39
C THR A 350 -3.73 -12.59 1.71
N LEU A 351 -2.93 -13.44 1.05
CA LEU A 351 -3.43 -14.63 0.36
C LEU A 351 -4.00 -15.66 1.35
N ASN A 352 -3.31 -15.87 2.46
CA ASN A 352 -3.74 -16.79 3.51
C ASN A 352 -5.10 -16.37 4.11
N MET A 353 -5.30 -15.08 4.37
CA MET A 353 -6.59 -14.59 4.87
C MET A 353 -7.72 -14.74 3.85
N ILE A 354 -7.44 -14.59 2.55
CA ILE A 354 -8.44 -14.75 1.48
C ILE A 354 -8.81 -16.23 1.26
N SER A 355 -7.83 -17.13 1.35
CA SER A 355 -8.01 -18.58 1.07
C SER A 355 -8.42 -19.40 2.30
N MET A 356 -8.55 -18.79 3.48
CA MET A 356 -8.87 -19.50 4.72
C MET A 356 -10.29 -20.06 4.70
N SER A 357 -10.47 -21.32 5.07
CA SER A 357 -11.77 -21.95 5.17
C SER A 357 -12.57 -21.47 6.39
N MET A 358 -13.89 -21.63 6.35
CA MET A 358 -14.76 -21.31 7.51
C MET A 358 -14.44 -22.18 8.73
N GLU A 359 -14.00 -23.43 8.51
CA GLU A 359 -13.59 -24.34 9.58
C GLU A 359 -12.36 -23.79 10.31
N GLU A 360 -11.34 -23.36 9.55
CA GLU A 360 -10.12 -22.76 10.13
C GLU A 360 -10.41 -21.43 10.86
N LEU A 361 -11.33 -20.61 10.33
CA LEU A 361 -11.76 -19.36 10.97
C LEU A 361 -12.49 -19.65 12.30
N LYS A 362 -13.42 -20.62 12.32
CA LYS A 362 -14.13 -21.04 13.53
C LYS A 362 -13.16 -21.57 14.59
N GLU A 363 -12.21 -22.42 14.21
CA GLU A 363 -11.18 -22.93 15.12
C GLU A 363 -10.34 -21.80 15.75
N LYS A 364 -9.96 -20.78 14.95
CA LYS A 364 -9.24 -19.60 15.45
C LYS A 364 -10.10 -18.77 16.41
N ALA A 365 -11.38 -18.57 16.10
CA ALA A 365 -12.31 -17.84 16.94
C ALA A 365 -12.54 -18.57 18.29
N GLU A 366 -12.68 -19.90 18.28
CA GLU A 366 -12.79 -20.71 19.50
C GLU A 366 -11.55 -20.58 20.39
N LYS A 367 -10.35 -20.69 19.80
CA LYS A 367 -9.10 -20.49 20.53
C LYS A 367 -8.98 -19.08 21.12
N PHE A 368 -9.50 -18.06 20.42
CA PHE A 368 -9.55 -16.69 20.94
C PHE A 368 -10.53 -16.56 22.09
N THR A 369 -11.74 -17.11 21.95
CA THR A 369 -12.77 -17.13 22.99
C THR A 369 -12.29 -17.82 24.27
N GLU A 370 -11.55 -18.92 24.17
CA GLU A 370 -10.95 -19.57 25.34
C GLU A 370 -10.00 -18.65 26.10
N LYS A 371 -9.16 -17.89 25.39
CA LYS A 371 -8.26 -16.90 26.03
C LYS A 371 -9.02 -15.74 26.65
N VAL A 372 -10.13 -15.32 26.05
CA VAL A 372 -10.97 -14.24 26.59
C VAL A 372 -11.59 -14.65 27.94
N LYS A 373 -11.91 -15.95 28.15
CA LYS A 373 -12.43 -16.46 29.43
C LYS A 373 -11.47 -16.23 30.62
N GLU A 374 -10.17 -16.07 30.35
CA GLU A 374 -9.17 -15.75 31.38
C GLU A 374 -9.16 -14.25 31.77
N THR A 375 -10.01 -13.43 31.14
CA THR A 375 -10.11 -11.99 31.37
C THR A 375 -11.47 -11.63 31.98
N ALA A 376 -11.69 -10.34 32.24
CA ALA A 376 -12.99 -9.83 32.70
C ALA A 376 -14.03 -9.63 31.58
N PHE A 377 -13.69 -9.98 30.34
CA PHE A 377 -14.56 -9.83 29.17
C PHE A 377 -15.30 -11.14 28.86
N THR A 378 -16.45 -10.99 28.21
CA THR A 378 -17.20 -12.09 27.59
C THR A 378 -17.13 -11.95 26.08
N SER A 379 -17.09 -13.07 25.34
CA SER A 379 -17.13 -13.10 23.88
C SER A 379 -18.13 -14.14 23.39
N GLU A 380 -18.72 -13.88 22.24
CA GLU A 380 -19.60 -14.77 21.50
C GLU A 380 -19.09 -14.82 20.06
N ILE A 381 -19.17 -15.98 19.41
CA ILE A 381 -18.76 -16.15 18.01
C ILE A 381 -20.02 -16.01 17.15
N MET A 382 -19.99 -15.10 16.18
CA MET A 382 -21.07 -14.90 15.21
C MET A 382 -20.56 -15.08 13.79
N GLU A 383 -21.42 -15.59 12.90
CA GLU A 383 -21.14 -15.56 11.47
C GLU A 383 -21.26 -14.14 10.94
N ASP A 384 -20.29 -13.73 10.13
CA ASP A 384 -20.17 -12.39 9.61
C ASP A 384 -19.58 -12.39 8.20
N LYS A 385 -19.37 -11.23 7.62
CA LYS A 385 -18.78 -11.03 6.30
C LYS A 385 -17.52 -10.17 6.44
N ALA A 386 -16.47 -10.55 5.72
CA ALA A 386 -15.25 -9.76 5.60
C ALA A 386 -15.11 -9.20 4.18
N GLU A 387 -14.46 -8.05 4.08
CA GLU A 387 -14.11 -7.41 2.80
C GLU A 387 -12.62 -7.62 2.50
N ILE A 388 -12.28 -7.79 1.22
CA ILE A 388 -10.87 -7.79 0.80
C ILE A 388 -10.32 -6.37 0.94
N GLY A 389 -11.02 -5.36 0.42
CA GLY A 389 -10.65 -3.96 0.56
C GLY A 389 -9.47 -3.53 -0.32
N GLY A 390 -8.88 -2.38 0.01
CA GLY A 390 -7.69 -1.86 -0.69
C GLY A 390 -7.89 -1.53 -2.18
N GLY A 391 -9.14 -1.45 -2.65
CA GLY A 391 -9.44 -1.30 -4.07
C GLY A 391 -9.21 -2.61 -4.83
N SER A 392 -9.67 -3.71 -4.29
CA SER A 392 -9.69 -5.04 -4.90
C SER A 392 -11.04 -5.69 -4.60
N TYR A 393 -11.60 -6.41 -5.56
CA TYR A 393 -12.88 -7.13 -5.44
C TYR A 393 -14.04 -6.26 -4.90
N PRO A 394 -14.43 -5.15 -5.56
CA PRO A 394 -15.44 -4.25 -5.05
C PRO A 394 -16.82 -4.93 -4.95
N GLY A 395 -17.44 -4.82 -3.78
CA GLY A 395 -18.75 -5.42 -3.50
C GLY A 395 -18.75 -6.96 -3.39
N VAL A 396 -17.58 -7.56 -3.22
CA VAL A 396 -17.42 -8.99 -2.95
C VAL A 396 -17.07 -9.20 -1.47
N TYR A 397 -17.78 -10.11 -0.83
CA TYR A 397 -17.61 -10.44 0.58
C TYR A 397 -17.19 -11.88 0.73
N LEU A 398 -16.29 -12.13 1.69
CA LEU A 398 -15.93 -13.46 2.16
C LEU A 398 -16.79 -13.84 3.37
N ASP A 399 -17.18 -15.10 3.47
CA ASP A 399 -17.76 -15.62 4.70
C ASP A 399 -16.72 -15.56 5.82
N SER A 400 -17.10 -15.11 7.00
CA SER A 400 -16.21 -14.88 8.13
C SER A 400 -16.89 -15.14 9.46
N VAL A 401 -16.17 -14.95 10.55
CA VAL A 401 -16.67 -14.96 11.92
C VAL A 401 -16.16 -13.72 12.65
N SER A 402 -16.96 -13.15 13.53
CA SER A 402 -16.65 -12.01 14.36
C SER A 402 -16.89 -12.30 15.85
#